data_c6ee0aaeadebc9e7be901d2ffbd24dc6
#
_entry.id   c6ee0aaeadebc9e7be901d2ffbd24dc6
#
_cell.length_a   1.000
_cell.length_b   1.000
_cell.length_c   1.000
_cell.angle_alpha   90.00
_cell.angle_beta   90.00
_cell.angle_gamma   90.00
#
_symmetry.space_group_name_H-M   'P 1'
#
loop_
_entity.id
_entity.type
_entity.pdbx_description
1 polymer ?
#
loop_
_entity_poly.entity_id
_entity_poly.type
_entity_poly.pdbx_seq_one_letter_code
_entity_poly.pdbx_strand_id
1 'polypeptide(L)'
;MSIHGTAVIHPSAFVEEGATIGEESYIGPFAVIGPEVVLGARVTVKSHAVITGWTELGDDCMVWPFATVGEVPQDLKYHGEHTRLIVGARCRIRGGATLNTGTEGGGGVTRVGDDVLIMTGAHVGHDAQIGNRVILVNNVAIAGHCVLGDDVIVGGLSGVHQWVR
;
A
#
# COMPACT_ATOMS: atom_id res chain seq x y z
N MET A 1 -5.51 -5.45 -18.83
CA MET A 1 -6.54 -5.51 -17.76
C MET A 1 -6.98 -6.96 -17.58
N SER A 2 -6.90 -7.48 -16.37
CA SER A 2 -7.38 -8.81 -16.02
C SER A 2 -8.25 -8.69 -14.75
N ILE A 3 -9.56 -8.56 -14.95
CA ILE A 3 -10.52 -8.49 -13.84
C ILE A 3 -11.21 -9.85 -13.75
N HIS A 4 -11.11 -10.50 -12.59
CA HIS A 4 -11.78 -11.78 -12.37
C HIS A 4 -13.30 -11.62 -12.44
N GLY A 5 -14.01 -12.60 -13.01
CA GLY A 5 -15.45 -12.50 -13.26
C GLY A 5 -16.33 -12.40 -12.00
N THR A 6 -15.78 -12.72 -10.81
CA THR A 6 -16.48 -12.57 -9.51
C THR A 6 -16.15 -11.26 -8.80
N ALA A 7 -15.22 -10.46 -9.32
CA ALA A 7 -14.89 -9.17 -8.75
C ALA A 7 -16.04 -8.17 -8.98
N VAL A 8 -16.32 -7.35 -7.99
CA VAL A 8 -17.39 -6.34 -8.03
C VAL A 8 -16.75 -4.95 -8.10
N ILE A 9 -16.93 -4.27 -9.21
CA ILE A 9 -16.44 -2.90 -9.43
C ILE A 9 -17.64 -1.94 -9.36
N HIS A 10 -17.60 -0.99 -8.44
CA HIS A 10 -18.64 0.03 -8.37
C HIS A 10 -18.64 0.89 -9.65
N PRO A 11 -19.81 1.25 -10.23
CA PRO A 11 -19.86 1.99 -11.51
C PRO A 11 -19.14 3.34 -11.51
N SER A 12 -18.94 3.96 -10.36
CA SER A 12 -18.18 5.22 -10.22
C SER A 12 -16.71 5.01 -9.82
N ALA A 13 -16.23 3.78 -9.71
CA ALA A 13 -14.81 3.51 -9.54
C ALA A 13 -14.09 3.72 -10.88
N PHE A 14 -12.86 4.19 -10.81
CA PHE A 14 -11.99 4.35 -11.97
C PHE A 14 -10.89 3.30 -11.93
N VAL A 15 -10.98 2.30 -12.80
CA VAL A 15 -9.98 1.24 -12.95
C VAL A 15 -9.32 1.41 -14.30
N GLU A 16 -8.03 1.71 -14.29
CA GLU A 16 -7.27 1.94 -15.52
C GLU A 16 -6.98 0.63 -16.27
N GLU A 17 -6.85 0.75 -17.60
CA GLU A 17 -6.49 -0.39 -18.43
C GLU A 17 -5.08 -0.89 -18.06
N GLY A 18 -4.93 -2.19 -17.81
CA GLY A 18 -3.69 -2.80 -17.33
C GLY A 18 -3.84 -3.45 -15.95
N ALA A 19 -4.67 -2.87 -15.08
CA ALA A 19 -4.91 -3.38 -13.74
C ALA A 19 -5.32 -4.85 -13.71
N THR A 20 -4.84 -5.57 -12.68
CA THR A 20 -5.24 -6.94 -12.39
C THR A 20 -6.00 -6.98 -11.07
N ILE A 21 -7.21 -7.56 -11.07
CA ILE A 21 -8.08 -7.65 -9.89
C ILE A 21 -8.50 -9.11 -9.70
N GLY A 22 -8.11 -9.68 -8.55
CA GLY A 22 -8.39 -11.07 -8.19
C GLY A 22 -9.85 -11.35 -7.86
N GLU A 23 -10.16 -12.63 -7.67
CA GLU A 23 -11.50 -13.14 -7.41
C GLU A 23 -12.13 -12.53 -6.15
N GLU A 24 -13.45 -12.36 -6.16
CA GLU A 24 -14.26 -11.87 -5.04
C GLU A 24 -13.80 -10.52 -4.46
N SER A 25 -12.95 -9.78 -5.18
CA SER A 25 -12.53 -8.44 -4.75
C SER A 25 -13.63 -7.41 -4.98
N TYR A 26 -13.67 -6.38 -4.14
CA TYR A 26 -14.61 -5.27 -4.23
C TYR A 26 -13.89 -3.94 -4.36
N ILE A 27 -14.22 -3.18 -5.41
CA ILE A 27 -13.73 -1.82 -5.64
C ILE A 27 -14.88 -0.84 -5.46
N GLY A 28 -14.79 -0.04 -4.40
CA GLY A 28 -15.85 0.87 -3.96
C GLY A 28 -15.96 2.15 -4.80
N PRO A 29 -16.98 2.96 -4.53
CA PRO A 29 -17.27 4.17 -5.32
C PRO A 29 -16.12 5.17 -5.24
N PHE A 30 -15.81 5.79 -6.39
CA PHE A 30 -14.75 6.80 -6.52
C PHE A 30 -13.35 6.33 -6.12
N ALA A 31 -13.13 5.02 -5.95
CA ALA A 31 -11.79 4.48 -5.83
C ALA A 31 -11.07 4.55 -7.17
N VAL A 32 -9.76 4.74 -7.13
CA VAL A 32 -8.90 4.78 -8.32
C VAL A 32 -7.89 3.64 -8.24
N ILE A 33 -7.82 2.83 -9.30
CA ILE A 33 -6.85 1.74 -9.44
C ILE A 33 -6.03 2.00 -10.69
N GLY A 34 -4.73 2.21 -10.51
CA GLY A 34 -3.79 2.48 -11.61
C GLY A 34 -3.48 1.24 -12.47
N PRO A 35 -2.86 1.44 -13.64
CA PRO A 35 -2.72 0.41 -14.67
C PRO A 35 -1.77 -0.73 -14.29
N GLU A 36 -0.81 -0.47 -13.43
CA GLU A 36 0.23 -1.44 -13.02
C GLU A 36 -0.09 -2.12 -11.68
N VAL A 37 -1.31 -1.92 -11.18
CA VAL A 37 -1.75 -2.46 -9.88
C VAL A 37 -2.19 -3.91 -10.02
N VAL A 38 -1.74 -4.73 -9.09
CA VAL A 38 -2.15 -6.13 -8.95
C VAL A 38 -2.81 -6.33 -7.59
N LEU A 39 -4.08 -6.66 -7.57
CA LEU A 39 -4.83 -7.02 -6.37
C LEU A 39 -5.06 -8.52 -6.35
N GLY A 40 -4.74 -9.17 -5.22
CA GLY A 40 -5.04 -10.56 -4.96
C GLY A 40 -6.54 -10.84 -4.83
N ALA A 41 -6.89 -12.00 -4.30
CA ALA A 41 -8.26 -12.41 -4.08
C ALA A 41 -8.88 -11.71 -2.85
N ARG A 42 -10.17 -11.46 -2.87
CA ARG A 42 -10.97 -10.92 -1.74
C ARG A 42 -10.46 -9.59 -1.19
N VAL A 43 -9.77 -8.81 -2.02
CA VAL A 43 -9.32 -7.46 -1.65
C VAL A 43 -10.52 -6.52 -1.64
N THR A 44 -10.65 -5.74 -0.57
CA THR A 44 -11.68 -4.71 -0.45
C THR A 44 -11.05 -3.32 -0.51
N VAL A 45 -11.34 -2.58 -1.56
CA VAL A 45 -10.96 -1.16 -1.69
C VAL A 45 -12.19 -0.30 -1.44
N LYS A 46 -12.18 0.49 -0.37
CA LYS A 46 -13.30 1.36 -0.01
C LYS A 46 -13.30 2.65 -0.85
N SER A 47 -14.35 3.43 -0.70
CA SER A 47 -14.56 4.67 -1.47
C SER A 47 -13.38 5.65 -1.37
N HIS A 48 -13.05 6.33 -2.47
CA HIS A 48 -12.03 7.39 -2.52
C HIS A 48 -10.61 6.93 -2.13
N ALA A 49 -10.32 5.66 -2.07
CA ALA A 49 -8.97 5.17 -1.94
C ALA A 49 -8.27 5.21 -3.31
N VAL A 50 -6.97 5.50 -3.31
CA VAL A 50 -6.14 5.52 -4.51
C VAL A 50 -5.06 4.47 -4.38
N ILE A 51 -5.00 3.54 -5.34
CA ILE A 51 -3.93 2.56 -5.45
C ILE A 51 -3.29 2.74 -6.82
N THR A 52 -2.01 3.02 -6.86
CA THR A 52 -1.31 3.41 -8.09
C THR A 52 0.10 2.82 -8.14
N GLY A 53 0.87 3.18 -9.16
CA GLY A 53 2.23 2.69 -9.36
C GLY A 53 2.30 1.17 -9.49
N TRP A 54 3.51 0.64 -9.49
CA TRP A 54 3.77 -0.81 -9.53
C TRP A 54 3.51 -1.42 -8.14
N THR A 55 2.21 -1.55 -7.80
CA THR A 55 1.76 -1.95 -6.47
C THR A 55 1.07 -3.31 -6.51
N GLU A 56 1.49 -4.20 -5.63
CA GLU A 56 0.87 -5.49 -5.39
C GLU A 56 0.27 -5.54 -3.99
N LEU A 57 -1.00 -5.89 -3.87
CA LEU A 57 -1.66 -6.22 -2.60
C LEU A 57 -2.00 -7.71 -2.58
N GLY A 58 -1.58 -8.41 -1.54
CA GLY A 58 -1.92 -9.80 -1.30
C GLY A 58 -3.40 -10.00 -0.99
N ASP A 59 -3.81 -11.25 -0.86
CA ASP A 59 -5.19 -11.66 -0.60
C ASP A 59 -5.74 -11.06 0.69
N ASP A 60 -7.07 -10.89 0.73
CA ASP A 60 -7.81 -10.46 1.93
C ASP A 60 -7.40 -9.09 2.49
N CYS A 61 -6.68 -8.29 1.72
CA CYS A 61 -6.34 -6.91 2.11
C CYS A 61 -7.56 -6.00 2.09
N MET A 62 -7.55 -5.01 2.98
CA MET A 62 -8.59 -3.98 3.02
C MET A 62 -7.98 -2.59 3.06
N VAL A 63 -8.43 -1.71 2.15
CA VAL A 63 -7.97 -0.33 2.01
C VAL A 63 -9.14 0.61 2.30
N TRP A 64 -8.96 1.50 3.27
CA TRP A 64 -9.99 2.43 3.72
C TRP A 64 -9.99 3.74 2.91
N PRO A 65 -11.07 4.54 3.05
CA PRO A 65 -11.21 5.79 2.30
C PRO A 65 -10.02 6.74 2.47
N PHE A 66 -9.64 7.40 1.38
CA PHE A 66 -8.56 8.38 1.31
C PHE A 66 -7.16 7.84 1.60
N ALA A 67 -6.96 6.54 1.73
CA ALA A 67 -5.62 5.97 1.72
C ALA A 67 -5.02 6.10 0.31
N THR A 68 -3.72 6.39 0.25
CA THR A 68 -2.95 6.49 -1.00
C THR A 68 -1.83 5.45 -0.96
N VAL A 69 -1.93 4.45 -1.82
CA VAL A 69 -1.08 3.26 -1.79
C VAL A 69 -0.32 3.14 -3.11
N GLY A 70 1.02 3.17 -3.02
CA GLY A 70 1.87 3.01 -4.20
C GLY A 70 2.21 4.30 -4.93
N GLU A 71 2.01 5.46 -4.31
CA GLU A 71 2.45 6.74 -4.87
C GLU A 71 3.99 6.80 -4.93
N VAL A 72 4.50 7.65 -5.79
CA VAL A 72 5.95 7.83 -5.98
C VAL A 72 6.64 8.26 -4.69
N PRO A 73 7.95 7.94 -4.52
CA PRO A 73 8.72 8.36 -3.36
C PRO A 73 8.74 9.87 -3.18
N GLN A 74 8.68 10.32 -1.92
CA GLN A 74 8.91 11.71 -1.55
C GLN A 74 10.42 11.98 -1.40
N ASP A 75 11.18 11.60 -2.41
CA ASP A 75 12.64 11.77 -2.47
C ASP A 75 13.00 12.58 -3.71
N LEU A 76 13.73 13.68 -3.52
CA LEU A 76 14.17 14.57 -4.60
C LEU A 76 15.10 13.88 -5.62
N LYS A 77 15.64 12.72 -5.28
CA LYS A 77 16.48 11.91 -6.19
C LYS A 77 15.66 10.98 -7.10
N TYR A 78 14.37 10.84 -6.85
CA TYR A 78 13.51 10.04 -7.70
C TYR A 78 13.21 10.78 -9.01
N HIS A 79 13.44 10.14 -10.13
CA HIS A 79 13.28 10.69 -11.47
C HIS A 79 12.32 9.88 -12.35
N GLY A 80 11.48 9.03 -11.77
CA GLY A 80 10.52 8.21 -12.52
C GLY A 80 11.00 6.78 -12.77
N GLU A 81 11.95 6.28 -12.01
CA GLU A 81 12.46 4.92 -12.11
C GLU A 81 11.37 3.90 -11.79
N HIS A 82 11.49 2.71 -12.41
CA HIS A 82 10.58 1.61 -12.14
C HIS A 82 10.81 1.03 -10.74
N THR A 83 10.00 1.45 -9.81
CA THR A 83 10.06 0.99 -8.42
C THR A 83 8.70 0.46 -7.96
N ARG A 84 8.69 -0.38 -6.94
CA ARG A 84 7.53 -1.17 -6.55
C ARG A 84 7.16 -1.00 -5.09
N LEU A 85 5.88 -1.25 -4.80
CA LEU A 85 5.36 -1.51 -3.46
C LEU A 85 4.75 -2.91 -3.43
N ILE A 86 5.16 -3.73 -2.47
CA ILE A 86 4.61 -5.08 -2.27
C ILE A 86 4.03 -5.16 -0.86
N VAL A 87 2.75 -5.42 -0.77
CA VAL A 87 2.03 -5.60 0.50
C VAL A 87 1.55 -7.04 0.58
N GLY A 88 1.84 -7.70 1.67
CA GLY A 88 1.42 -9.07 1.94
C GLY A 88 -0.09 -9.21 2.11
N ALA A 89 -0.51 -10.39 2.53
CA ALA A 89 -1.93 -10.73 2.68
C ALA A 89 -2.53 -10.20 4.00
N ARG A 90 -3.85 -10.07 4.06
CA ARG A 90 -4.65 -9.73 5.26
C ARG A 90 -4.29 -8.40 5.91
N CYS A 91 -3.65 -7.51 5.16
CA CYS A 91 -3.27 -6.19 5.64
C CYS A 91 -4.48 -5.25 5.70
N ARG A 92 -4.46 -4.35 6.67
CA ARG A 92 -5.50 -3.33 6.89
C ARG A 92 -4.88 -1.95 6.81
N ILE A 93 -5.13 -1.25 5.69
CA ILE A 93 -4.61 0.10 5.43
C ILE A 93 -5.73 1.10 5.68
N ARG A 94 -5.68 1.79 6.81
CA ARG A 94 -6.74 2.69 7.28
C ARG A 94 -6.73 4.03 6.57
N GLY A 95 -7.80 4.79 6.78
CA GLY A 95 -8.05 6.04 6.06
C GLY A 95 -6.92 7.06 6.17
N GLY A 96 -6.58 7.68 5.04
CA GLY A 96 -5.52 8.69 4.97
C GLY A 96 -4.10 8.16 5.18
N ALA A 97 -3.90 6.85 5.33
CA ALA A 97 -2.57 6.28 5.34
C ALA A 97 -1.91 6.39 3.96
N THR A 98 -0.59 6.53 3.93
CA THR A 98 0.18 6.68 2.68
C THR A 98 1.34 5.70 2.65
N LEU A 99 1.50 4.99 1.53
CA LEU A 99 2.60 4.05 1.29
C LEU A 99 3.25 4.41 -0.05
N ASN A 100 4.56 4.63 -0.04
CA ASN A 100 5.31 4.94 -1.25
C ASN A 100 5.99 3.70 -1.85
N THR A 101 6.23 3.72 -3.15
CA THR A 101 7.12 2.76 -3.82
C THR A 101 8.57 2.96 -3.38
N GLY A 102 9.48 2.08 -3.79
CA GLY A 102 10.90 2.20 -3.48
C GLY A 102 11.64 3.25 -4.33
N THR A 103 12.95 3.34 -4.13
CA THR A 103 13.88 4.12 -4.98
C THR A 103 14.94 3.20 -5.57
N GLU A 104 15.54 3.56 -6.70
CA GLU A 104 16.60 2.77 -7.31
C GLU A 104 17.79 2.57 -6.33
N GLY A 105 18.18 3.63 -5.65
CA GLY A 105 19.27 3.61 -4.66
C GLY A 105 18.96 2.79 -3.39
N GLY A 106 17.69 2.50 -3.12
CA GLY A 106 17.23 1.69 -1.98
C GLY A 106 16.93 0.24 -2.32
N GLY A 107 17.14 -0.17 -3.55
CA GLY A 107 16.81 -1.52 -4.02
C GLY A 107 15.46 -1.62 -4.74
N GLY A 108 14.78 -0.51 -4.95
CA GLY A 108 13.59 -0.40 -5.81
C GLY A 108 12.29 -0.90 -5.23
N VAL A 109 12.26 -1.37 -3.97
CA VAL A 109 11.06 -2.03 -3.42
C VAL A 109 10.81 -1.65 -1.98
N THR A 110 9.65 -1.08 -1.72
CA THR A 110 9.06 -0.99 -0.38
C THR A 110 8.25 -2.26 -0.11
N ARG A 111 8.41 -2.87 1.05
CA ARG A 111 7.70 -4.11 1.44
C ARG A 111 6.95 -3.95 2.74
N VAL A 112 5.77 -4.53 2.77
CA VAL A 112 4.94 -4.72 3.97
C VAL A 112 4.59 -6.20 4.04
N GLY A 113 4.83 -6.82 5.19
CA GLY A 113 4.54 -8.24 5.42
C GLY A 113 3.04 -8.54 5.51
N ASP A 114 2.72 -9.74 6.00
CA ASP A 114 1.35 -10.20 6.21
C ASP A 114 0.76 -9.69 7.53
N ASP A 115 -0.58 -9.60 7.58
CA ASP A 115 -1.34 -9.29 8.80
C ASP A 115 -1.00 -7.92 9.43
N VAL A 116 -0.49 -6.97 8.64
CA VAL A 116 -0.09 -5.65 9.12
C VAL A 116 -1.29 -4.73 9.25
N LEU A 117 -1.35 -3.98 10.37
CA LEU A 117 -2.32 -2.91 10.59
C LEU A 117 -1.63 -1.55 10.47
N ILE A 118 -1.97 -0.81 9.44
CA ILE A 118 -1.53 0.57 9.21
C ILE A 118 -2.70 1.49 9.53
N MET A 119 -2.65 2.15 10.70
CA MET A 119 -3.76 2.97 11.18
C MET A 119 -3.85 4.31 10.46
N THR A 120 -4.91 5.04 10.76
CA THR A 120 -5.25 6.32 10.12
C THR A 120 -4.08 7.29 10.13
N GLY A 121 -3.78 7.83 8.95
CA GLY A 121 -2.75 8.85 8.76
C GLY A 121 -1.31 8.36 8.89
N ALA A 122 -1.08 7.05 9.10
CA ALA A 122 0.28 6.54 9.16
C ALA A 122 0.94 6.55 7.78
N HIS A 123 2.26 6.71 7.76
CA HIS A 123 3.08 6.79 6.55
C HIS A 123 4.15 5.70 6.52
N VAL A 124 4.28 5.04 5.39
CA VAL A 124 5.39 4.12 5.08
C VAL A 124 6.20 4.72 3.93
N GLY A 125 7.40 5.18 4.26
CA GLY A 125 8.34 5.77 3.30
C GLY A 125 8.95 4.73 2.36
N HIS A 126 9.58 5.23 1.31
CA HIS A 126 10.26 4.46 0.28
C HIS A 126 11.30 3.48 0.84
N ASP A 127 11.44 2.33 0.25
CA ASP A 127 12.43 1.29 0.62
C ASP A 127 12.30 0.74 2.04
N ALA A 128 11.23 1.11 2.78
CA ALA A 128 10.98 0.53 4.09
C ALA A 128 10.64 -0.97 3.96
N GLN A 129 11.14 -1.76 4.90
CA GLN A 129 10.90 -3.19 4.99
C GLN A 129 10.17 -3.46 6.31
N ILE A 130 8.87 -3.68 6.22
CA ILE A 130 7.98 -3.89 7.37
C ILE A 130 7.69 -5.38 7.48
N GLY A 131 7.98 -5.97 8.64
CA GLY A 131 7.73 -7.38 8.92
C GLY A 131 6.24 -7.73 9.03
N ASN A 132 5.95 -8.95 9.45
CA ASN A 132 4.59 -9.46 9.61
C ASN A 132 3.98 -9.03 10.94
N ARG A 133 2.65 -8.91 11.02
CA ARG A 133 1.88 -8.59 12.24
C ARG A 133 2.30 -7.28 12.92
N VAL A 134 2.88 -6.37 12.14
CA VAL A 134 3.27 -5.03 12.61
C VAL A 134 2.03 -4.16 12.77
N ILE A 135 2.03 -3.31 13.79
CA ILE A 135 1.00 -2.30 14.00
C ILE A 135 1.64 -0.92 13.98
N LEU A 136 1.29 -0.12 12.98
CA LEU A 136 1.62 1.30 12.91
C LEU A 136 0.41 2.09 13.40
N VAL A 137 0.50 2.64 14.61
CA VAL A 137 -0.61 3.37 15.24
C VAL A 137 -0.83 4.72 14.53
N ASN A 138 -1.92 5.40 14.81
CA ASN A 138 -2.33 6.64 14.13
C ASN A 138 -1.19 7.66 13.99
N ASN A 139 -1.04 8.19 12.77
CA ASN A 139 -0.06 9.22 12.43
C ASN A 139 1.41 8.84 12.72
N VAL A 140 1.74 7.56 12.73
CA VAL A 140 3.14 7.11 12.73
C VAL A 140 3.77 7.44 11.39
N ALA A 141 5.02 7.91 11.40
CA ALA A 141 5.80 8.13 10.19
C ALA A 141 7.03 7.22 10.17
N ILE A 142 7.04 6.25 9.27
CA ILE A 142 8.22 5.42 8.98
C ILE A 142 8.95 6.05 7.80
N ALA A 143 10.13 6.59 8.07
CA ALA A 143 10.97 7.19 7.01
C ALA A 143 11.58 6.11 6.10
N GLY A 144 12.19 6.55 5.01
CA GLY A 144 12.79 5.65 4.02
C GLY A 144 13.87 4.72 4.60
N HIS A 145 14.04 3.55 4.00
CA HIS A 145 15.06 2.53 4.33
C HIS A 145 14.98 1.95 5.74
N CYS A 146 13.90 2.16 6.47
CA CYS A 146 13.70 1.54 7.79
C CYS A 146 13.43 0.05 7.66
N VAL A 147 13.86 -0.72 8.66
CA VAL A 147 13.54 -2.15 8.77
C VAL A 147 12.85 -2.39 10.11
N LEU A 148 11.61 -2.82 10.08
CA LEU A 148 10.85 -3.26 11.25
C LEU A 148 10.69 -4.78 11.22
N GLY A 149 11.08 -5.45 12.31
CA GLY A 149 10.85 -6.89 12.47
C GLY A 149 9.38 -7.25 12.62
N ASP A 150 9.10 -8.53 12.70
CA ASP A 150 7.76 -9.05 12.97
C ASP A 150 7.26 -8.60 14.36
N ASP A 151 5.95 -8.49 14.51
CA ASP A 151 5.25 -8.20 15.77
C ASP A 151 5.58 -6.84 16.40
N VAL A 152 6.23 -5.93 15.68
CA VAL A 152 6.54 -4.58 16.16
C VAL A 152 5.29 -3.73 16.26
N ILE A 153 5.13 -2.98 17.35
CA ILE A 153 4.10 -1.96 17.51
C ILE A 153 4.78 -0.60 17.65
N VAL A 154 4.50 0.31 16.71
CA VAL A 154 4.98 1.70 16.79
C VAL A 154 3.84 2.57 17.30
N GLY A 155 4.06 3.22 18.47
CA GLY A 155 3.06 4.06 19.12
C GLY A 155 2.67 5.29 18.31
N GLY A 156 1.45 5.77 18.50
CA GLY A 156 0.92 6.89 17.71
C GLY A 156 1.75 8.17 17.80
N LEU A 157 1.74 8.96 16.72
CA LEU A 157 2.49 10.21 16.59
C LEU A 157 4.02 10.04 16.68
N SER A 158 4.53 8.81 16.57
CA SER A 158 5.95 8.52 16.56
C SER A 158 6.54 8.63 15.16
N GLY A 159 7.78 9.11 15.07
CA GLY A 159 8.58 9.07 13.85
C GLY A 159 9.74 8.09 13.99
N VAL A 160 9.94 7.23 12.98
CA VAL A 160 11.12 6.36 12.86
C VAL A 160 12.02 6.97 11.79
N HIS A 161 13.21 7.41 12.20
CA HIS A 161 14.18 8.07 11.31
C HIS A 161 14.73 7.11 10.25
N GLN A 162 15.18 7.64 9.13
CA GLN A 162 15.78 6.83 8.05
C GLN A 162 16.87 5.89 8.58
N TRP A 163 16.94 4.69 7.99
CA TRP A 163 17.96 3.66 8.28
C TRP A 163 17.87 2.99 9.65
N VAL A 164 16.85 3.30 10.46
CA VAL A 164 16.61 2.59 11.73
C VAL A 164 16.23 1.13 11.46
N ARG A 165 16.75 0.27 12.29
CA ARG A 165 16.48 -1.18 12.28
C ARG A 165 16.18 -1.67 13.70
#